data_351074b67717ef93a684d9e1fb1e5bd7
#
_entry.id   351074b67717ef93a684d9e1fb1e5bd7
#
_cell.length_a   1.000
_cell.length_b   1.000
_cell.length_c   1.000
_cell.angle_alpha   90.00
_cell.angle_beta   90.00
_cell.angle_gamma   90.00
#
_symmetry.space_group_name_H-M   'P 1'
#
loop_
_entity.id
_entity.type
_entity.pdbx_description
1 polymer ?
#
loop_
_entity_poly.entity_id
_entity_poly.type
_entity_poly.pdbx_seq_one_letter_code
_entity_poly.pdbx_strand_id
1 'polypeptide(L)'
;MILYMTWFSERGRELAARIAELSLSVSYGFWQSRYGGHPAVLKIQIRERGNRSLPDFLEEAFAQQFPVIFIGALGIAVRTVAPLIRHKTVDSPVLVLDEAGQFVIPVLSGHLGGANELAQQIAESLHSAAVVTTATDVNGLFAVDVFARKNGLRVCNPEAIRHVSGKLLQGEIIVMAVDPACMSPEEMAELQPPKEVKLISWNEAQAEHAVDVWITKKEPQEDRKTLVLAPKTAVLGMGCRKNKSYNEIKQMIKTLVDSRKIDLDDIYALASVDVKEKEPGLQELAQHLRVPFVVFSAGELKKVSGDFTASAFVSRTVGVDNVCERAAVAAADGGSLLIHKQAMDGVTIAVAKREKIVLQFV
;
A
#
# COMPACT_ATOMS: atom_id res chain seq x y z
N MET A 1 -9.41 5.88 6.08
CA MET A 1 -8.06 5.54 6.63
C MET A 1 -8.11 5.61 8.15
N ILE A 2 -7.66 4.59 8.85
CA ILE A 2 -7.59 4.56 10.32
C ILE A 2 -6.30 5.26 10.75
N LEU A 3 -6.43 6.23 11.67
CA LEU A 3 -5.33 6.94 12.31
C LEU A 3 -5.47 6.81 13.82
N TYR A 4 -4.42 6.37 14.49
CA TYR A 4 -4.34 6.41 15.94
C TYR A 4 -3.83 7.79 16.35
N MET A 5 -4.63 8.54 17.12
CA MET A 5 -4.29 9.91 17.50
C MET A 5 -4.31 10.09 19.01
N THR A 6 -3.31 10.79 19.51
CA THR A 6 -3.24 11.16 20.93
C THR A 6 -2.80 12.61 21.07
N TRP A 7 -3.39 13.29 22.07
CA TRP A 7 -3.12 14.67 22.45
C TRP A 7 -3.12 14.81 23.98
N PHE A 8 -2.62 15.90 24.47
CA PHE A 8 -2.42 16.14 25.91
C PHE A 8 -3.06 17.42 26.42
N SER A 9 -3.64 18.23 25.53
CA SER A 9 -4.30 19.49 25.84
C SER A 9 -5.59 19.66 25.04
N GLU A 10 -6.43 20.62 25.44
CA GLU A 10 -7.63 20.97 24.70
C GLU A 10 -7.31 21.51 23.29
N ARG A 11 -6.24 22.29 23.18
CA ARG A 11 -5.76 22.81 21.90
C ARG A 11 -5.33 21.69 20.96
N GLY A 12 -4.67 20.66 21.48
CA GLY A 12 -4.35 19.46 20.73
C GLY A 12 -5.59 18.68 20.30
N ARG A 13 -6.64 18.64 21.13
CA ARG A 13 -7.94 18.03 20.78
C ARG A 13 -8.61 18.75 19.60
N GLU A 14 -8.60 20.08 19.62
CA GLU A 14 -9.15 20.89 18.52
C GLU A 14 -8.40 20.64 17.20
N LEU A 15 -7.06 20.54 17.26
CA LEU A 15 -6.25 20.21 16.10
C LEU A 15 -6.54 18.79 15.60
N ALA A 16 -6.71 17.80 16.50
CA ALA A 16 -7.11 16.46 16.14
C ALA A 16 -8.45 16.42 15.40
N ALA A 17 -9.43 17.19 15.85
CA ALA A 17 -10.73 17.32 15.18
C ALA A 17 -10.58 17.89 13.75
N ARG A 18 -9.72 18.90 13.57
CA ARG A 18 -9.43 19.45 12.24
C ARG A 18 -8.80 18.41 11.33
N ILE A 19 -7.85 17.60 11.83
CA ILE A 19 -7.23 16.52 11.06
C ILE A 19 -8.27 15.47 10.65
N ALA A 20 -9.26 15.17 11.51
CA ALA A 20 -10.32 14.22 11.23
C ALA A 20 -11.18 14.60 10.00
N GLU A 21 -11.28 15.88 9.70
CA GLU A 21 -12.06 16.42 8.60
C GLU A 21 -11.29 16.48 7.28
N LEU A 22 -9.98 16.20 7.30
CA LEU A 22 -9.15 16.27 6.11
C LEU A 22 -9.51 15.14 5.12
N SER A 23 -9.35 15.45 3.85
CA SER A 23 -9.39 14.45 2.78
C SER A 23 -7.96 14.03 2.45
N LEU A 24 -7.47 13.01 3.17
CA LEU A 24 -6.14 12.45 2.92
C LEU A 24 -6.26 11.28 1.95
N SER A 25 -5.46 11.31 0.90
CA SER A 25 -5.35 10.21 -0.06
C SER A 25 -4.06 9.44 0.20
N VAL A 26 -4.12 8.33 0.93
CA VAL A 26 -2.97 7.43 0.99
C VAL A 26 -2.96 6.62 -0.30
N SER A 27 -2.05 6.99 -1.18
CA SER A 27 -1.78 6.20 -2.38
C SER A 27 -0.92 5.00 -2.01
N TYR A 28 -1.55 3.84 -1.92
CA TYR A 28 -0.81 2.57 -1.76
C TYR A 28 -0.19 2.08 -3.08
N GLY A 29 -0.30 2.85 -4.18
CA GLY A 29 0.29 2.54 -5.45
C GLY A 29 -0.36 3.28 -6.62
N PHE A 30 0.29 3.23 -7.77
CA PHE A 30 -0.31 3.69 -9.03
C PHE A 30 -1.42 2.74 -9.43
N TRP A 31 -2.48 3.31 -9.98
CA TRP A 31 -3.60 2.53 -10.48
C TRP A 31 -3.79 2.75 -11.97
N GLN A 32 -3.83 1.66 -12.71
CA GLN A 32 -4.19 1.65 -14.11
C GLN A 32 -4.82 0.30 -14.46
N SER A 33 -5.94 0.33 -15.17
CA SER A 33 -6.58 -0.84 -15.75
C SER A 33 -7.36 -0.46 -17.00
N ARG A 34 -7.31 -1.30 -18.03
CA ARG A 34 -8.11 -1.15 -19.26
C ARG A 34 -9.63 -1.21 -19.01
N TYR A 35 -10.07 -1.72 -17.89
CA TYR A 35 -11.47 -1.77 -17.49
C TYR A 35 -11.94 -0.52 -16.75
N GLY A 36 -11.05 0.44 -16.50
CA GLY A 36 -11.34 1.63 -15.70
C GLY A 36 -11.18 1.35 -14.20
N GLY A 37 -12.18 1.74 -13.41
CA GLY A 37 -12.11 1.73 -11.95
C GLY A 37 -11.23 2.85 -11.41
N HIS A 38 -11.35 3.13 -10.12
CA HIS A 38 -10.55 4.11 -9.41
C HIS A 38 -10.26 3.66 -7.98
N PRO A 39 -9.14 4.08 -7.39
CA PRO A 39 -8.88 3.87 -5.98
C PRO A 39 -9.97 4.54 -5.13
N ALA A 40 -10.49 3.80 -4.16
CA ALA A 40 -11.48 4.33 -3.21
C ALA A 40 -10.87 5.41 -2.34
N VAL A 41 -11.61 6.48 -2.09
CA VAL A 41 -11.22 7.50 -1.12
C VAL A 41 -11.46 6.96 0.29
N LEU A 42 -10.38 6.72 1.02
CA LEU A 42 -10.46 6.22 2.39
C LEU A 42 -10.84 7.37 3.33
N LYS A 43 -12.03 7.29 3.93
CA LYS A 43 -12.41 8.24 4.98
C LYS A 43 -11.51 8.06 6.19
N ILE A 44 -11.09 9.19 6.78
CA ILE A 44 -10.35 9.18 8.04
C ILE A 44 -11.26 8.67 9.15
N GLN A 45 -10.78 7.67 9.88
CA GLN A 45 -11.38 7.16 11.11
C GLN A 45 -10.35 7.30 12.21
N ILE A 46 -10.62 8.21 13.16
CA ILE A 46 -9.71 8.40 14.28
C ILE A 46 -10.01 7.37 15.35
N ARG A 47 -8.97 6.68 15.78
CA ARG A 47 -8.95 5.92 17.03
C ARG A 47 -8.26 6.75 18.09
N GLU A 48 -9.03 7.24 19.03
CA GLU A 48 -8.54 8.03 20.15
C GLU A 48 -8.06 7.14 21.28
N ARG A 49 -7.10 7.62 22.05
CA ARG A 49 -6.62 6.92 23.24
C ARG A 49 -7.73 6.72 24.29
N GLY A 50 -8.58 7.70 24.50
CA GLY A 50 -9.59 7.67 25.57
C GLY A 50 -8.93 7.50 26.94
N ASN A 51 -9.47 6.59 27.76
CA ASN A 51 -8.96 6.28 29.12
C ASN A 51 -7.86 5.22 29.15
N ARG A 52 -7.42 4.71 27.98
CA ARG A 52 -6.34 3.71 27.91
C ARG A 52 -5.00 4.32 28.29
N SER A 53 -4.10 3.50 28.83
CA SER A 53 -2.71 3.93 28.98
C SER A 53 -2.09 4.26 27.62
N LEU A 54 -1.13 5.16 27.57
CA LEU A 54 -0.47 5.50 26.31
C LEU A 54 0.33 4.32 25.74
N PRO A 55 1.03 3.51 26.54
CA PRO A 55 1.67 2.28 26.04
C PRO A 55 0.66 1.30 25.40
N ASP A 56 -0.42 0.92 26.06
CA ASP A 56 -1.40 -0.04 25.54
C ASP A 56 -2.03 0.45 24.22
N PHE A 57 -2.30 1.74 24.13
CA PHE A 57 -2.82 2.38 22.92
C PHE A 57 -1.85 2.26 21.74
N LEU A 58 -0.56 2.46 22.01
CA LEU A 58 0.48 2.37 20.98
C LEU A 58 0.81 0.93 20.61
N GLU A 59 0.81 0.00 21.57
CA GLU A 59 0.99 -1.43 21.30
C GLU A 59 -0.07 -1.93 20.32
N GLU A 60 -1.34 -1.53 20.49
CA GLU A 60 -2.41 -1.86 19.56
C GLU A 60 -2.15 -1.28 18.16
N ALA A 61 -1.75 0.00 18.07
CA ALA A 61 -1.45 0.63 16.79
C ALA A 61 -0.28 -0.04 16.07
N PHE A 62 0.80 -0.35 16.79
CA PHE A 62 1.99 -1.02 16.25
C PHE A 62 1.72 -2.46 15.84
N ALA A 63 0.92 -3.21 16.63
CA ALA A 63 0.52 -4.57 16.26
C ALA A 63 -0.30 -4.61 14.96
N GLN A 64 -1.04 -3.55 14.66
CA GLN A 64 -1.83 -3.40 13.45
C GLN A 64 -1.11 -2.60 12.35
N GLN A 65 0.07 -2.07 12.63
CA GLN A 65 0.87 -1.24 11.74
C GLN A 65 0.12 0.00 11.20
N PHE A 66 -0.80 0.55 11.97
CA PHE A 66 -1.52 1.75 11.61
C PHE A 66 -0.74 3.02 11.97
N PRO A 67 -0.92 4.11 11.20
CA PRO A 67 -0.28 5.38 11.50
C PRO A 67 -0.67 5.93 12.88
N VAL A 68 0.33 6.45 13.59
CA VAL A 68 0.16 7.11 14.88
C VAL A 68 0.51 8.59 14.75
N ILE A 69 -0.39 9.44 15.23
CA ILE A 69 -0.19 10.89 15.29
C ILE A 69 -0.18 11.33 16.75
N PHE A 70 0.92 11.92 17.18
CA PHE A 70 1.04 12.63 18.45
C PHE A 70 0.84 14.11 18.23
N ILE A 71 -0.06 14.74 19.00
CA ILE A 71 -0.17 16.19 19.05
C ILE A 71 0.38 16.63 20.39
N GLY A 72 1.60 17.19 20.38
CA GLY A 72 2.33 17.59 21.58
C GLY A 72 3.84 17.47 21.44
N ALA A 73 4.55 17.33 22.57
CA ALA A 73 6.01 17.34 22.57
C ALA A 73 6.64 16.09 21.92
N LEU A 74 7.53 16.30 20.96
CA LEU A 74 8.28 15.24 20.25
C LEU A 74 8.99 14.28 21.24
N GLY A 75 9.55 14.79 22.35
CA GLY A 75 10.22 13.95 23.33
C GLY A 75 9.31 12.94 24.04
N ILE A 76 8.00 13.24 24.17
CA ILE A 76 7.02 12.29 24.71
C ILE A 76 6.83 11.15 23.69
N ALA A 77 6.60 11.49 22.43
CA ALA A 77 6.43 10.50 21.37
C ALA A 77 7.63 9.55 21.30
N VAL A 78 8.87 10.09 21.22
CA VAL A 78 10.10 9.29 21.13
C VAL A 78 10.23 8.33 22.31
N ARG A 79 10.06 8.79 23.55
CA ARG A 79 10.18 7.93 24.73
C ARG A 79 9.14 6.82 24.76
N THR A 80 7.93 7.13 24.29
CA THR A 80 6.82 6.17 24.37
C THR A 80 6.89 5.11 23.26
N VAL A 81 7.34 5.49 22.05
CA VAL A 81 7.46 4.52 20.95
C VAL A 81 8.76 3.68 21.03
N ALA A 82 9.79 4.18 21.70
CA ALA A 82 11.10 3.51 21.76
C ALA A 82 11.03 2.02 22.12
N PRO A 83 10.25 1.56 23.11
CA PRO A 83 10.12 0.13 23.43
C PRO A 83 9.47 -0.71 22.35
N LEU A 84 8.73 -0.10 21.42
CA LEU A 84 7.95 -0.76 20.38
C LEU A 84 8.71 -0.88 19.04
N ILE A 85 9.81 -0.14 18.91
CA ILE A 85 10.59 -0.09 17.68
C ILE A 85 11.29 -1.44 17.45
N ARG A 86 11.09 -2.01 16.26
CA ARG A 86 11.67 -3.30 15.84
C ARG A 86 12.49 -3.15 14.57
N HIS A 87 11.84 -2.79 13.47
CA HIS A 87 12.48 -2.65 12.18
C HIS A 87 11.65 -1.76 11.24
N LYS A 88 12.35 -0.96 10.41
CA LYS A 88 11.74 0.02 9.47
C LYS A 88 10.68 -0.55 8.50
N THR A 89 10.64 -1.86 8.28
CA THR A 89 9.68 -2.52 7.38
C THR A 89 8.38 -2.89 8.07
N VAL A 90 8.39 -3.00 9.42
CA VAL A 90 7.24 -3.46 10.20
C VAL A 90 6.72 -2.42 11.21
N ASP A 91 7.51 -1.41 11.53
CA ASP A 91 7.11 -0.38 12.47
C ASP A 91 6.00 0.51 11.90
N SER A 92 5.09 0.93 12.75
CA SER A 92 4.04 1.88 12.38
C SER A 92 4.62 3.23 11.94
N PRO A 93 4.00 3.89 10.95
CA PRO A 93 4.28 5.30 10.69
C PRO A 93 3.97 6.14 11.94
N VAL A 94 4.91 6.96 12.38
CA VAL A 94 4.72 7.85 13.53
C VAL A 94 4.99 9.27 13.10
N LEU A 95 4.01 10.15 13.38
CA LEU A 95 4.09 11.57 13.14
C LEU A 95 3.89 12.32 14.46
N VAL A 96 4.53 13.48 14.57
CA VAL A 96 4.33 14.43 15.67
C VAL A 96 3.95 15.78 15.12
N LEU A 97 2.91 16.38 15.70
CA LEU A 97 2.54 17.77 15.44
C LEU A 97 2.69 18.56 16.75
N ASP A 98 3.13 19.80 16.64
CA ASP A 98 3.00 20.75 17.75
C ASP A 98 1.51 21.17 17.93
N GLU A 99 1.15 21.63 19.11
CA GLU A 99 -0.24 21.97 19.43
C GLU A 99 -0.81 23.14 18.62
N ALA A 100 0.06 23.98 18.05
CA ALA A 100 -0.36 25.06 17.17
C ALA A 100 -0.57 24.59 15.73
N GLY A 101 -0.15 23.34 15.40
CA GLY A 101 -0.22 22.78 14.05
C GLY A 101 0.71 23.48 13.07
N GLN A 102 1.84 24.02 13.53
CA GLN A 102 2.81 24.70 12.70
C GLN A 102 3.74 23.72 11.97
N PHE A 103 4.06 22.60 12.62
CA PHE A 103 4.98 21.59 12.13
C PHE A 103 4.34 20.21 12.13
N VAL A 104 4.60 19.45 11.06
CA VAL A 104 4.26 18.03 10.94
C VAL A 104 5.56 17.25 10.73
N ILE A 105 5.95 16.46 11.73
CA ILE A 105 7.25 15.82 11.81
C ILE A 105 7.10 14.31 11.69
N PRO A 106 7.49 13.68 10.55
CA PRO A 106 7.57 12.23 10.46
C PRO A 106 8.75 11.73 11.29
N VAL A 107 8.49 10.81 12.23
CA VAL A 107 9.47 10.32 13.20
C VAL A 107 9.94 8.90 12.86
N LEU A 108 9.02 8.02 12.44
CA LEU A 108 9.30 6.63 12.09
C LEU A 108 8.62 6.24 10.78
N SER A 109 9.24 5.27 10.10
CA SER A 109 8.69 4.63 8.88
C SER A 109 8.36 5.62 7.75
N GLY A 110 9.28 6.55 7.47
CA GLY A 110 9.12 7.63 6.49
C GLY A 110 8.72 7.15 5.10
N HIS A 111 9.52 6.27 4.49
CA HIS A 111 9.36 5.78 3.11
C HIS A 111 8.39 4.61 3.00
N LEU A 112 8.82 3.41 3.42
CA LEU A 112 8.01 2.18 3.30
C LEU A 112 6.70 2.27 4.07
N GLY A 113 6.71 2.89 5.25
CA GLY A 113 5.50 3.11 6.04
C GLY A 113 4.64 4.27 5.56
N GLY A 114 5.22 5.20 4.77
CA GLY A 114 4.52 6.35 4.20
C GLY A 114 4.36 7.54 5.14
N ALA A 115 5.13 7.63 6.25
CA ALA A 115 5.02 8.75 7.19
C ALA A 115 5.41 10.09 6.54
N ASN A 116 6.41 10.12 5.63
CA ASN A 116 6.80 11.35 4.93
C ASN A 116 5.66 11.87 4.02
N GLU A 117 5.04 10.98 3.24
CA GLU A 117 3.92 11.34 2.37
C GLU A 117 2.70 11.81 3.19
N LEU A 118 2.37 11.12 4.28
CA LEU A 118 1.30 11.51 5.17
C LEU A 118 1.58 12.86 5.85
N ALA A 119 2.84 13.12 6.24
CA ALA A 119 3.24 14.41 6.82
C ALA A 119 3.06 15.56 5.83
N GLN A 120 3.45 15.36 4.57
CA GLN A 120 3.28 16.35 3.51
C GLN A 120 1.80 16.66 3.27
N GLN A 121 0.94 15.64 3.13
CA GLN A 121 -0.50 15.83 2.90
C GLN A 121 -1.20 16.57 4.06
N ILE A 122 -0.87 16.19 5.31
CA ILE A 122 -1.41 16.88 6.48
C ILE A 122 -0.91 18.32 6.51
N ALA A 123 0.38 18.56 6.26
CA ALA A 123 0.96 19.88 6.28
C ALA A 123 0.35 20.79 5.19
N GLU A 124 0.19 20.30 3.97
CA GLU A 124 -0.50 21.02 2.89
C GLU A 124 -1.93 21.40 3.28
N SER A 125 -2.68 20.44 3.84
CA SER A 125 -4.07 20.65 4.22
C SER A 125 -4.26 21.61 5.41
N LEU A 126 -3.28 21.66 6.32
CA LEU A 126 -3.29 22.56 7.49
C LEU A 126 -2.54 23.88 7.26
N HIS A 127 -1.91 24.08 6.09
CA HIS A 127 -0.98 25.17 5.80
C HIS A 127 0.18 25.21 6.81
N SER A 128 0.73 24.03 7.12
CA SER A 128 1.82 23.81 8.07
C SER A 128 3.13 23.50 7.33
N ALA A 129 4.24 23.37 8.07
CA ALA A 129 5.51 22.91 7.53
C ALA A 129 5.71 21.41 7.79
N ALA A 130 5.90 20.61 6.74
CA ALA A 130 6.38 19.23 6.88
C ALA A 130 7.90 19.24 7.12
N VAL A 131 8.35 18.64 8.23
CA VAL A 131 9.76 18.61 8.62
C VAL A 131 10.38 17.26 8.24
N VAL A 132 10.52 17.03 6.93
CA VAL A 132 11.12 15.79 6.40
C VAL A 132 12.64 15.92 6.44
N THR A 133 13.32 14.93 7.03
CA THR A 133 14.78 14.93 7.22
C THR A 133 15.50 13.79 6.49
N THR A 134 14.76 12.94 5.78
CA THR A 134 15.32 11.80 5.06
C THR A 134 16.22 12.30 3.94
N ALA A 135 17.47 11.85 3.88
CA ALA A 135 18.48 12.36 2.98
C ALA A 135 18.07 12.28 1.49
N THR A 136 17.41 11.21 1.07
CA THR A 136 16.92 11.06 -0.31
C THR A 136 15.85 12.08 -0.65
N ASP A 137 14.88 12.34 0.25
CA ASP A 137 13.83 13.35 0.04
C ASP A 137 14.40 14.76 0.00
N VAL A 138 15.31 15.11 0.93
CA VAL A 138 15.94 16.43 1.01
C VAL A 138 16.76 16.75 -0.24
N ASN A 139 17.40 15.73 -0.82
CA ASN A 139 18.20 15.89 -2.04
C ASN A 139 17.41 15.64 -3.34
N GLY A 140 16.12 15.34 -3.27
CA GLY A 140 15.29 15.04 -4.42
C GLY A 140 15.77 13.83 -5.23
N LEU A 141 16.35 12.83 -4.55
CA LEU A 141 16.90 11.63 -5.18
C LEU A 141 15.85 10.53 -5.29
N PHE A 142 16.05 9.65 -6.26
CA PHE A 142 15.24 8.46 -6.44
C PHE A 142 15.23 7.60 -5.17
N ALA A 143 14.03 7.31 -4.64
CA ALA A 143 13.82 6.47 -3.47
C ALA A 143 13.29 5.10 -3.91
N VAL A 144 14.17 4.08 -3.95
CA VAL A 144 13.86 2.75 -4.49
C VAL A 144 12.76 2.02 -3.70
N ASP A 145 12.66 2.25 -2.42
CA ASP A 145 11.61 1.68 -1.55
C ASP A 145 10.26 2.35 -1.75
N VAL A 146 10.23 3.67 -1.99
CA VAL A 146 9.01 4.39 -2.42
C VAL A 146 8.59 3.92 -3.80
N PHE A 147 9.53 3.77 -4.73
CA PHE A 147 9.28 3.22 -6.06
C PHE A 147 8.68 1.82 -5.97
N ALA A 148 9.26 0.94 -5.16
CA ALA A 148 8.73 -0.41 -4.95
C ALA A 148 7.28 -0.39 -4.43
N ARG A 149 7.01 0.41 -3.40
CA ARG A 149 5.67 0.55 -2.82
C ARG A 149 4.65 1.07 -3.85
N LYS A 150 4.99 2.16 -4.56
CA LYS A 150 4.09 2.79 -5.54
C LYS A 150 3.81 1.90 -6.76
N ASN A 151 4.74 1.03 -7.12
CA ASN A 151 4.59 0.11 -8.25
C ASN A 151 4.06 -1.29 -7.86
N GLY A 152 3.65 -1.49 -6.59
CA GLY A 152 3.14 -2.78 -6.13
C GLY A 152 4.19 -3.88 -6.22
N LEU A 153 5.43 -3.56 -5.84
CA LEU A 153 6.53 -4.49 -5.75
C LEU A 153 6.82 -4.82 -4.28
N ARG A 154 7.08 -6.08 -3.99
CA ARG A 154 7.56 -6.55 -2.70
C ARG A 154 9.09 -6.45 -2.66
N VAL A 155 9.63 -5.88 -1.60
CA VAL A 155 11.07 -5.88 -1.33
C VAL A 155 11.44 -7.23 -0.72
N CYS A 156 12.27 -8.02 -1.41
CA CYS A 156 12.63 -9.37 -0.97
C CYS A 156 13.78 -9.38 0.04
N ASN A 157 14.72 -8.44 -0.08
CA ASN A 157 15.91 -8.31 0.78
C ASN A 157 16.10 -6.84 1.24
N PRO A 158 15.37 -6.38 2.26
CA PRO A 158 15.33 -4.96 2.67
C PRO A 158 16.68 -4.35 3.06
N GLU A 159 17.65 -5.17 3.45
CA GLU A 159 19.02 -4.73 3.78
C GLU A 159 19.75 -4.13 2.58
N ALA A 160 19.44 -4.59 1.35
CA ALA A 160 20.04 -4.08 0.12
C ALA A 160 19.59 -2.65 -0.24
N ILE A 161 18.44 -2.19 0.26
CA ILE A 161 17.99 -0.79 0.06
C ILE A 161 19.09 0.19 0.48
N ARG A 162 19.80 -0.10 1.57
CA ARG A 162 20.85 0.79 2.09
C ARG A 162 22.03 0.92 1.10
N HIS A 163 22.34 -0.16 0.37
CA HIS A 163 23.40 -0.11 -0.65
C HIS A 163 22.98 0.78 -1.83
N VAL A 164 21.76 0.58 -2.35
CA VAL A 164 21.20 1.40 -3.45
C VAL A 164 21.12 2.88 -3.07
N SER A 165 20.55 3.18 -1.90
CA SER A 165 20.46 4.57 -1.41
C SER A 165 21.84 5.19 -1.16
N GLY A 166 22.82 4.39 -0.69
CA GLY A 166 24.19 4.85 -0.47
C GLY A 166 24.89 5.28 -1.75
N LYS A 167 24.73 4.51 -2.85
CA LYS A 167 25.24 4.88 -4.18
C LYS A 167 24.62 6.19 -4.66
N LEU A 168 23.30 6.33 -4.56
CA LEU A 168 22.59 7.54 -4.97
C LEU A 168 23.05 8.78 -4.20
N LEU A 169 23.27 8.66 -2.90
CA LEU A 169 23.79 9.76 -2.06
C LEU A 169 25.25 10.13 -2.38
N GLN A 170 26.02 9.21 -2.99
CA GLN A 170 27.37 9.48 -3.51
C GLN A 170 27.36 10.05 -4.92
N GLY A 171 26.17 10.25 -5.51
CA GLY A 171 26.02 10.74 -6.88
C GLY A 171 26.28 9.68 -7.97
N GLU A 172 26.29 8.41 -7.58
CA GLU A 172 26.44 7.29 -8.51
C GLU A 172 25.12 6.94 -9.19
N ILE A 173 25.20 6.43 -10.41
CA ILE A 173 24.06 5.89 -11.15
C ILE A 173 23.81 4.45 -10.67
N ILE A 174 22.56 4.12 -10.36
CA ILE A 174 22.15 2.74 -10.10
C ILE A 174 21.70 2.06 -11.39
N VAL A 175 22.05 0.78 -11.51
CA VAL A 175 21.70 -0.06 -12.64
C VAL A 175 20.52 -0.95 -12.26
N MET A 176 19.43 -0.85 -13.02
CA MET A 176 18.20 -1.60 -12.81
C MET A 176 17.86 -2.46 -14.03
N ALA A 177 17.47 -3.71 -13.79
CA ALA A 177 17.01 -4.62 -14.81
C ALA A 177 15.65 -5.21 -14.48
N VAL A 178 14.81 -5.39 -15.51
CA VAL A 178 13.45 -5.95 -15.39
C VAL A 178 13.40 -7.28 -16.13
N ASP A 179 12.89 -8.32 -15.45
CA ASP A 179 12.69 -9.63 -16.04
C ASP A 179 11.62 -9.57 -17.15
N PRO A 180 11.90 -10.06 -18.38
CA PRO A 180 10.92 -10.11 -19.47
C PRO A 180 9.62 -10.86 -19.11
N ALA A 181 9.68 -11.76 -18.12
CA ALA A 181 8.50 -12.42 -17.57
C ALA A 181 7.58 -11.47 -16.75
N CYS A 182 8.08 -10.28 -16.40
CA CYS A 182 7.33 -9.27 -15.66
C CYS A 182 6.83 -8.14 -16.58
N MET A 183 7.65 -7.72 -17.55
CA MET A 183 7.37 -6.64 -18.49
C MET A 183 8.11 -6.90 -19.79
N SER A 184 7.49 -6.65 -20.93
CA SER A 184 8.15 -6.86 -22.22
C SER A 184 9.27 -5.83 -22.47
N PRO A 185 10.27 -6.14 -23.32
CA PRO A 185 11.32 -5.18 -23.68
C PRO A 185 10.77 -3.91 -24.32
N GLU A 186 9.69 -3.99 -25.08
CA GLU A 186 9.02 -2.84 -25.72
C GLU A 186 8.40 -1.93 -24.66
N GLU A 187 7.66 -2.51 -23.71
CA GLU A 187 7.07 -1.75 -22.57
C GLU A 187 8.19 -1.11 -21.72
N MET A 188 9.32 -1.82 -21.53
CA MET A 188 10.45 -1.27 -20.77
C MET A 188 11.11 -0.09 -21.50
N ALA A 189 11.18 -0.10 -22.83
CA ALA A 189 11.76 0.97 -23.62
C ALA A 189 10.94 2.28 -23.57
N GLU A 190 9.67 2.24 -23.22
CA GLU A 190 8.80 3.40 -23.05
C GLU A 190 8.94 4.06 -21.67
N LEU A 191 9.64 3.42 -20.73
CA LEU A 191 9.85 3.96 -19.39
C LEU A 191 10.80 5.16 -19.43
N GLN A 192 10.49 6.15 -18.59
CA GLN A 192 11.31 7.34 -18.42
C GLN A 192 11.92 7.37 -17.00
N PRO A 193 13.04 6.66 -16.79
CA PRO A 193 13.70 6.68 -15.49
C PRO A 193 14.32 8.06 -15.20
N PRO A 194 14.45 8.43 -13.92
CA PRO A 194 15.22 9.62 -13.56
C PRO A 194 16.71 9.42 -13.93
N LYS A 195 17.45 10.52 -14.01
CA LYS A 195 18.86 10.53 -14.45
C LYS A 195 19.79 9.63 -13.62
N GLU A 196 19.42 9.35 -12.38
CA GLU A 196 20.16 8.50 -11.45
C GLU A 196 19.94 7.00 -11.69
N VAL A 197 19.00 6.62 -12.56
CA VAL A 197 18.64 5.22 -12.83
C VAL A 197 18.93 4.88 -14.28
N LYS A 198 19.80 3.90 -14.50
CA LYS A 198 20.07 3.31 -15.82
C LYS A 198 19.30 1.99 -15.93
N LEU A 199 18.36 1.93 -16.86
CA LEU A 199 17.72 0.67 -17.23
C LEU A 199 18.60 -0.05 -18.24
N ILE A 200 18.84 -1.35 -18.02
CA ILE A 200 19.54 -2.23 -18.95
C ILE A 200 18.68 -3.43 -19.29
N SER A 201 18.93 -4.03 -20.44
CA SER A 201 18.25 -5.24 -20.86
C SER A 201 18.57 -6.43 -19.94
N TRP A 202 17.66 -7.39 -19.85
CA TRP A 202 17.86 -8.60 -19.05
C TRP A 202 19.14 -9.37 -19.46
N ASN A 203 19.42 -9.44 -20.76
CA ASN A 203 20.60 -10.15 -21.27
C ASN A 203 21.90 -9.42 -20.88
N GLU A 204 21.97 -8.10 -21.00
CA GLU A 204 23.09 -7.30 -20.51
C GLU A 204 23.30 -7.49 -19.02
N ALA A 205 22.21 -7.42 -18.24
CA ALA A 205 22.25 -7.61 -16.82
C ALA A 205 22.82 -8.97 -16.38
N GLN A 206 22.54 -10.04 -17.11
CA GLN A 206 23.11 -11.37 -16.84
C GLN A 206 24.59 -11.47 -17.20
N ALA A 207 25.06 -10.68 -18.15
CA ALA A 207 26.45 -10.67 -18.59
C ALA A 207 27.37 -9.80 -17.74
N GLU A 208 26.88 -8.66 -17.27
CA GLU A 208 27.71 -7.60 -16.65
C GLU A 208 27.92 -7.75 -15.12
N HIS A 209 27.23 -8.63 -14.42
CA HIS A 209 27.32 -8.88 -12.96
C HIS A 209 27.16 -7.63 -12.05
N ALA A 210 26.88 -6.45 -12.58
CA ALA A 210 26.84 -5.17 -11.88
C ALA A 210 25.44 -4.56 -11.86
N VAL A 211 24.43 -5.33 -11.42
CA VAL A 211 23.06 -4.85 -11.28
C VAL A 211 22.78 -4.49 -9.83
N ASP A 212 22.29 -3.29 -9.59
CA ASP A 212 21.92 -2.82 -8.26
C ASP A 212 20.50 -3.22 -7.87
N VAL A 213 19.59 -3.29 -8.86
CA VAL A 213 18.17 -3.61 -8.62
C VAL A 213 17.66 -4.58 -9.70
N TRP A 214 17.18 -5.73 -9.24
CA TRP A 214 16.44 -6.69 -10.08
C TRP A 214 14.93 -6.57 -9.82
N ILE A 215 14.14 -6.44 -10.88
CA ILE A 215 12.68 -6.62 -10.82
C ILE A 215 12.34 -7.97 -11.43
N THR A 216 12.05 -8.96 -10.59
CA THR A 216 11.86 -10.35 -11.02
C THR A 216 11.01 -11.14 -10.03
N LYS A 217 10.38 -12.22 -10.49
CA LYS A 217 9.67 -13.20 -9.64
C LYS A 217 10.61 -14.26 -9.05
N LYS A 218 11.89 -14.25 -9.42
CA LYS A 218 12.88 -15.18 -8.90
C LYS A 218 13.32 -14.78 -7.49
N GLU A 219 13.61 -15.78 -6.66
CA GLU A 219 14.17 -15.55 -5.33
C GLU A 219 15.55 -14.87 -5.43
N PRO A 220 15.90 -13.98 -4.46
CA PRO A 220 17.21 -13.36 -4.42
C PRO A 220 18.29 -14.44 -4.31
N GLN A 221 19.37 -14.25 -5.07
CA GLN A 221 20.60 -15.03 -4.88
C GLN A 221 21.31 -14.56 -3.59
N GLU A 222 22.32 -15.31 -3.12
CA GLU A 222 23.02 -15.03 -1.84
C GLU A 222 23.75 -13.68 -1.77
N ASP A 223 23.84 -12.93 -2.88
CA ASP A 223 24.40 -11.57 -2.89
C ASP A 223 23.47 -10.60 -2.18
N ARG A 224 23.92 -10.11 -1.00
CA ARG A 224 23.18 -9.16 -0.15
C ARG A 224 23.21 -7.71 -0.66
N LYS A 225 23.95 -7.40 -1.71
CA LYS A 225 24.09 -6.02 -2.22
C LYS A 225 23.05 -5.69 -3.28
N THR A 226 22.70 -6.65 -4.10
CA THR A 226 21.71 -6.46 -5.17
C THR A 226 20.29 -6.52 -4.58
N LEU A 227 19.53 -5.46 -4.77
CA LEU A 227 18.14 -5.39 -4.31
C LEU A 227 17.22 -6.17 -5.26
N VAL A 228 16.41 -7.04 -4.72
CA VAL A 228 15.40 -7.80 -5.48
C VAL A 228 14.00 -7.29 -5.12
N LEU A 229 13.29 -6.86 -6.15
CA LEU A 229 11.91 -6.39 -6.10
C LEU A 229 11.02 -7.40 -6.83
N ALA A 230 10.11 -8.06 -6.12
CA ALA A 230 9.19 -9.02 -6.73
C ALA A 230 7.82 -8.38 -6.98
N PRO A 231 7.28 -8.47 -8.21
CA PRO A 231 5.92 -8.02 -8.48
C PRO A 231 4.89 -8.73 -7.62
N LYS A 232 4.01 -7.96 -7.00
CA LYS A 232 2.79 -8.50 -6.37
C LYS A 232 1.78 -8.84 -7.46
N THR A 233 1.24 -10.05 -7.42
CA THR A 233 0.42 -10.56 -8.52
C THR A 233 -1.01 -10.91 -8.16
N ALA A 234 -1.31 -11.16 -6.89
CA ALA A 234 -2.65 -11.55 -6.45
C ALA A 234 -3.57 -10.35 -6.31
N VAL A 235 -4.76 -10.41 -6.91
CA VAL A 235 -5.82 -9.42 -6.76
C VAL A 235 -7.02 -10.06 -6.08
N LEU A 236 -7.43 -9.47 -4.95
CA LEU A 236 -8.60 -9.92 -4.20
C LEU A 236 -9.84 -9.17 -4.69
N GLY A 237 -10.75 -9.85 -5.36
CA GLY A 237 -12.08 -9.32 -5.63
C GLY A 237 -13.04 -9.70 -4.52
N MET A 238 -13.72 -8.74 -3.92
CA MET A 238 -14.54 -8.96 -2.73
C MET A 238 -15.94 -8.40 -2.86
N GLY A 239 -16.88 -9.10 -2.26
CA GLY A 239 -18.22 -8.63 -1.97
C GLY A 239 -18.59 -8.96 -0.54
N CYS A 240 -19.40 -8.13 0.11
CA CYS A 240 -19.87 -8.41 1.46
C CYS A 240 -21.27 -7.83 1.69
N ARG A 241 -22.00 -8.35 2.68
CA ARG A 241 -23.19 -7.68 3.21
C ARG A 241 -22.80 -6.33 3.80
N LYS A 242 -23.77 -5.39 3.85
CA LYS A 242 -23.56 -4.05 4.42
C LYS A 242 -23.10 -4.14 5.89
N ASN A 243 -22.17 -3.26 6.26
CA ASN A 243 -21.63 -3.12 7.62
C ASN A 243 -20.89 -4.35 8.15
N LYS A 244 -20.30 -5.17 7.29
CA LYS A 244 -19.38 -6.22 7.73
C LYS A 244 -18.12 -5.60 8.35
N SER A 245 -17.75 -6.07 9.54
CA SER A 245 -16.51 -5.64 10.21
C SER A 245 -15.27 -6.26 9.56
N TYR A 246 -14.12 -5.61 9.76
CA TYR A 246 -12.84 -6.16 9.37
C TYR A 246 -12.59 -7.58 9.93
N ASN A 247 -12.95 -7.82 11.21
CA ASN A 247 -12.73 -9.12 11.84
C ASN A 247 -13.51 -10.24 11.17
N GLU A 248 -14.76 -9.99 10.74
CA GLU A 248 -15.57 -10.97 10.00
C GLU A 248 -14.98 -11.24 8.60
N ILE A 249 -14.48 -10.20 7.93
CA ILE A 249 -13.84 -10.33 6.61
C ILE A 249 -12.50 -11.06 6.73
N LYS A 250 -11.70 -10.73 7.75
CA LYS A 250 -10.41 -11.35 8.05
C LYS A 250 -10.51 -12.86 8.21
N GLN A 251 -11.60 -13.36 8.80
CA GLN A 251 -11.80 -14.79 8.95
C GLN A 251 -11.82 -15.54 7.61
N MET A 252 -12.47 -14.96 6.61
CA MET A 252 -12.48 -15.52 5.24
C MET A 252 -11.07 -15.54 4.61
N ILE A 253 -10.31 -14.45 4.77
CA ILE A 253 -8.94 -14.37 4.26
C ILE A 253 -8.04 -15.38 4.96
N LYS A 254 -8.16 -15.51 6.29
CA LYS A 254 -7.41 -16.49 7.07
C LYS A 254 -7.61 -17.91 6.53
N THR A 255 -8.83 -18.29 6.18
CA THR A 255 -9.13 -19.61 5.60
C THR A 255 -8.36 -19.83 4.29
N LEU A 256 -8.22 -18.82 3.44
CA LEU A 256 -7.47 -18.93 2.18
C LEU A 256 -5.96 -19.01 2.43
N VAL A 257 -5.43 -18.22 3.36
CA VAL A 257 -4.01 -18.24 3.76
C VAL A 257 -3.65 -19.59 4.38
N ASP A 258 -4.43 -20.06 5.35
CA ASP A 258 -4.20 -21.34 6.04
C ASP A 258 -4.23 -22.53 5.07
N SER A 259 -5.03 -22.43 3.99
CA SER A 259 -5.03 -23.42 2.90
C SER A 259 -3.88 -23.26 1.92
N ARG A 260 -2.95 -22.30 2.14
CA ARG A 260 -1.84 -21.95 1.24
C ARG A 260 -2.29 -21.59 -0.19
N LYS A 261 -3.49 -21.08 -0.35
CA LYS A 261 -4.00 -20.65 -1.65
C LYS A 261 -3.54 -19.26 -2.03
N ILE A 262 -3.21 -18.40 -1.05
CA ILE A 262 -2.69 -17.05 -1.26
C ILE A 262 -1.58 -16.74 -0.25
N ASP A 263 -0.65 -15.89 -0.68
CA ASP A 263 0.33 -15.22 0.18
C ASP A 263 -0.12 -13.75 0.37
N LEU A 264 -0.21 -13.28 1.60
CA LEU A 264 -0.60 -11.90 1.90
C LEU A 264 0.38 -10.88 1.31
N ASP A 265 1.66 -11.22 1.26
CA ASP A 265 2.71 -10.34 0.72
C ASP A 265 2.65 -10.22 -0.81
N ASP A 266 1.96 -11.13 -1.50
CA ASP A 266 1.75 -11.09 -2.95
C ASP A 266 0.47 -10.31 -3.35
N ILE A 267 -0.33 -9.85 -2.39
CA ILE A 267 -1.55 -9.12 -2.71
C ILE A 267 -1.21 -7.74 -3.27
N TYR A 268 -1.63 -7.50 -4.52
CA TYR A 268 -1.45 -6.24 -5.24
C TYR A 268 -2.56 -5.23 -4.95
N ALA A 269 -3.82 -5.68 -4.97
CA ALA A 269 -4.99 -4.83 -4.80
C ALA A 269 -6.18 -5.57 -4.19
N LEU A 270 -7.04 -4.82 -3.53
CA LEU A 270 -8.40 -5.21 -3.17
C LEU A 270 -9.37 -4.55 -4.16
N ALA A 271 -10.34 -5.30 -4.69
CA ALA A 271 -11.28 -4.81 -5.69
C ALA A 271 -12.73 -5.11 -5.33
N SER A 272 -13.64 -4.19 -5.67
CA SER A 272 -15.08 -4.37 -5.48
C SER A 272 -15.89 -3.51 -6.45
N VAL A 273 -17.21 -3.52 -6.30
CA VAL A 273 -18.11 -2.59 -6.97
C VAL A 273 -18.20 -1.25 -6.20
N ASP A 274 -18.47 -0.15 -6.90
CA ASP A 274 -18.50 1.23 -6.39
C ASP A 274 -19.44 1.42 -5.19
N VAL A 275 -20.59 0.75 -5.14
CA VAL A 275 -21.50 0.80 -3.97
C VAL A 275 -20.86 0.28 -2.68
N LYS A 276 -19.69 -0.38 -2.76
CA LYS A 276 -18.89 -0.89 -1.64
C LYS A 276 -17.72 0.02 -1.26
N GLU A 277 -17.52 1.13 -1.96
CA GLU A 277 -16.44 2.08 -1.70
C GLU A 277 -16.35 2.50 -0.23
N LYS A 278 -17.50 2.78 0.38
CA LYS A 278 -17.59 3.28 1.78
C LYS A 278 -17.77 2.18 2.82
N GLU A 279 -17.58 0.91 2.46
CA GLU A 279 -17.74 -0.21 3.39
C GLU A 279 -16.55 -0.27 4.38
N PRO A 280 -16.77 -0.03 5.69
CA PRO A 280 -15.66 0.17 6.63
C PRO A 280 -14.73 -1.03 6.72
N GLY A 281 -15.28 -2.24 6.72
CA GLY A 281 -14.45 -3.45 6.82
C GLY A 281 -13.55 -3.69 5.62
N LEU A 282 -13.98 -3.31 4.40
CA LEU A 282 -13.14 -3.39 3.20
C LEU A 282 -12.06 -2.31 3.18
N GLN A 283 -12.39 -1.09 3.60
CA GLN A 283 -11.42 0.00 3.76
C GLN A 283 -10.35 -0.34 4.80
N GLU A 284 -10.77 -0.89 5.95
CA GLU A 284 -9.84 -1.34 6.99
C GLU A 284 -8.95 -2.49 6.51
N LEU A 285 -9.52 -3.45 5.77
CA LEU A 285 -8.76 -4.55 5.17
C LEU A 285 -7.68 -4.04 4.20
N ALA A 286 -8.04 -3.15 3.28
CA ALA A 286 -7.09 -2.59 2.32
C ALA A 286 -5.94 -1.86 3.01
N GLN A 287 -6.22 -1.17 4.10
CA GLN A 287 -5.20 -0.50 4.90
C GLN A 287 -4.30 -1.50 5.63
N HIS A 288 -4.83 -2.57 6.21
CA HIS A 288 -4.03 -3.63 6.82
C HIS A 288 -3.10 -4.32 5.81
N LEU A 289 -3.60 -4.56 4.62
CA LEU A 289 -2.82 -5.17 3.54
C LEU A 289 -1.86 -4.17 2.87
N ARG A 290 -2.01 -2.87 3.15
CA ARG A 290 -1.25 -1.78 2.49
C ARG A 290 -1.32 -1.86 0.97
N VAL A 291 -2.55 -2.05 0.47
CA VAL A 291 -2.84 -2.15 -0.95
C VAL A 291 -3.94 -1.18 -1.36
N PRO A 292 -4.00 -0.75 -2.64
CA PRO A 292 -5.12 0.04 -3.11
C PRO A 292 -6.43 -0.74 -2.99
N PHE A 293 -7.47 -0.08 -2.51
CA PHE A 293 -8.84 -0.54 -2.64
C PHE A 293 -9.43 0.11 -3.88
N VAL A 294 -9.72 -0.69 -4.89
CA VAL A 294 -10.20 -0.22 -6.19
C VAL A 294 -11.66 -0.56 -6.35
N VAL A 295 -12.43 0.39 -6.83
CA VAL A 295 -13.83 0.18 -7.10
C VAL A 295 -14.18 0.42 -8.58
N PHE A 296 -15.10 -0.37 -9.07
CA PHE A 296 -15.60 -0.35 -10.43
C PHE A 296 -17.09 -0.12 -10.44
N SER A 297 -17.59 0.64 -11.39
CA SER A 297 -19.02 0.72 -11.66
C SER A 297 -19.55 -0.61 -12.17
N ALA A 298 -20.85 -0.86 -12.01
CA ALA A 298 -21.51 -2.02 -12.57
C ALA A 298 -21.34 -2.11 -14.09
N GLY A 299 -21.30 -0.95 -14.79
CA GLY A 299 -21.07 -0.87 -16.23
C GLY A 299 -19.68 -1.33 -16.65
N GLU A 300 -18.66 -0.98 -15.89
CA GLU A 300 -17.29 -1.45 -16.12
C GLU A 300 -17.15 -2.95 -15.87
N LEU A 301 -17.72 -3.47 -14.78
CA LEU A 301 -17.70 -4.90 -14.47
C LEU A 301 -18.41 -5.75 -15.54
N LYS A 302 -19.44 -5.24 -16.19
CA LYS A 302 -20.11 -5.94 -17.32
C LYS A 302 -19.21 -6.14 -18.52
N LYS A 303 -18.26 -5.24 -18.76
CA LYS A 303 -17.32 -5.33 -19.89
C LYS A 303 -16.25 -6.42 -19.70
N VAL A 304 -16.09 -6.89 -18.47
CA VAL A 304 -15.08 -7.94 -18.16
C VAL A 304 -15.57 -9.27 -18.71
N SER A 305 -14.82 -9.85 -19.64
CA SER A 305 -15.10 -11.16 -20.23
C SER A 305 -14.52 -12.27 -19.37
N GLY A 306 -15.19 -13.40 -19.32
CA GLY A 306 -14.74 -14.59 -18.58
C GLY A 306 -15.91 -15.51 -18.22
N ASP A 307 -15.59 -16.71 -17.75
CA ASP A 307 -16.56 -17.64 -17.18
C ASP A 307 -16.66 -17.37 -15.66
N PHE A 308 -17.80 -16.77 -15.24
CA PHE A 308 -18.02 -16.31 -13.88
C PHE A 308 -19.19 -17.03 -13.23
N THR A 309 -19.06 -17.28 -11.93
CA THR A 309 -20.10 -17.92 -11.12
C THR A 309 -21.31 -16.99 -10.96
N ALA A 310 -22.37 -17.22 -11.70
CA ALA A 310 -23.57 -16.38 -11.69
C ALA A 310 -24.27 -16.36 -10.33
N SER A 311 -24.83 -15.20 -9.96
CA SER A 311 -25.63 -15.01 -8.76
C SER A 311 -26.86 -14.17 -9.04
N ALA A 312 -28.03 -14.80 -9.03
CA ALA A 312 -29.30 -14.12 -9.26
C ALA A 312 -29.59 -12.99 -8.25
N PHE A 313 -29.10 -13.11 -7.01
CA PHE A 313 -29.23 -12.07 -5.99
C PHE A 313 -28.40 -10.83 -6.36
N VAL A 314 -27.15 -11.03 -6.75
CA VAL A 314 -26.23 -9.94 -7.12
C VAL A 314 -26.69 -9.25 -8.39
N SER A 315 -27.18 -10.02 -9.36
CA SER A 315 -27.74 -9.49 -10.62
C SER A 315 -28.91 -8.52 -10.36
N ARG A 316 -29.82 -8.86 -9.43
CA ARG A 316 -30.96 -8.01 -9.07
C ARG A 316 -30.56 -6.76 -8.27
N THR A 317 -29.50 -6.85 -7.47
CA THR A 317 -29.13 -5.78 -6.51
C THR A 317 -28.12 -4.80 -7.11
N VAL A 318 -27.17 -5.29 -7.90
CA VAL A 318 -26.04 -4.51 -8.43
C VAL A 318 -26.10 -4.38 -9.95
N GLY A 319 -26.89 -5.23 -10.61
CA GLY A 319 -27.01 -5.23 -12.07
C GLY A 319 -25.92 -6.03 -12.80
N VAL A 320 -25.05 -6.75 -12.07
CA VAL A 320 -24.07 -7.70 -12.61
C VAL A 320 -24.28 -9.06 -11.95
N ASP A 321 -24.00 -10.14 -12.66
CA ASP A 321 -24.19 -11.51 -12.19
C ASP A 321 -23.14 -11.95 -11.16
N ASN A 322 -21.96 -11.32 -11.15
CA ASN A 322 -20.89 -11.59 -10.21
C ASN A 322 -20.04 -10.32 -9.97
N VAL A 323 -19.85 -9.94 -8.71
CA VAL A 323 -18.99 -8.80 -8.33
C VAL A 323 -17.57 -9.25 -8.09
N CYS A 324 -17.34 -10.25 -7.21
CA CYS A 324 -15.99 -10.55 -6.73
C CYS A 324 -15.06 -11.07 -7.82
N GLU A 325 -15.52 -11.99 -8.68
CA GLU A 325 -14.69 -12.52 -9.78
C GLU A 325 -14.42 -11.45 -10.84
N ARG A 326 -15.47 -10.72 -11.27
CA ARG A 326 -15.31 -9.64 -12.25
C ARG A 326 -14.42 -8.51 -11.75
N ALA A 327 -14.56 -8.10 -10.48
CA ALA A 327 -13.70 -7.08 -9.90
C ALA A 327 -12.25 -7.56 -9.77
N ALA A 328 -12.01 -8.83 -9.37
CA ALA A 328 -10.69 -9.41 -9.34
C ALA A 328 -10.01 -9.38 -10.71
N VAL A 329 -10.73 -9.85 -11.76
CA VAL A 329 -10.20 -9.89 -13.14
C VAL A 329 -10.01 -8.48 -13.71
N ALA A 330 -10.94 -7.56 -13.44
CA ALA A 330 -10.81 -6.16 -13.86
C ALA A 330 -9.57 -5.50 -13.25
N ALA A 331 -9.36 -5.69 -11.94
CA ALA A 331 -8.23 -5.11 -11.23
C ALA A 331 -6.90 -5.85 -11.51
N ALA A 332 -6.95 -7.08 -12.01
CA ALA A 332 -5.81 -7.80 -12.57
C ALA A 332 -5.54 -7.46 -14.05
N ASP A 333 -6.20 -6.42 -14.58
CA ASP A 333 -6.14 -5.99 -15.98
C ASP A 333 -6.46 -7.10 -16.99
N GLY A 334 -7.44 -7.95 -16.66
CA GLY A 334 -7.87 -9.09 -17.48
C GLY A 334 -7.05 -10.36 -17.25
N GLY A 335 -6.34 -10.44 -16.14
CA GLY A 335 -5.62 -11.64 -15.74
C GLY A 335 -6.54 -12.82 -15.39
N SER A 336 -5.94 -13.98 -15.20
CA SER A 336 -6.65 -15.24 -14.98
C SER A 336 -7.19 -15.38 -13.55
N LEU A 337 -8.36 -16.00 -13.37
CA LEU A 337 -8.86 -16.39 -12.06
C LEU A 337 -8.01 -17.55 -11.50
N LEU A 338 -7.42 -17.35 -10.30
CA LEU A 338 -6.75 -18.40 -9.53
C LEU A 338 -7.72 -19.11 -8.59
N ILE A 339 -8.63 -18.36 -7.99
CA ILE A 339 -9.63 -18.88 -7.06
C ILE A 339 -10.97 -18.31 -7.47
N HIS A 340 -11.88 -19.22 -7.87
CA HIS A 340 -13.27 -18.87 -8.11
C HIS A 340 -13.96 -18.47 -6.81
N LYS A 341 -15.09 -17.81 -6.95
CA LYS A 341 -15.90 -17.29 -5.84
C LYS A 341 -16.05 -18.30 -4.70
N GLN A 342 -15.54 -17.89 -3.55
CA GLN A 342 -15.80 -18.53 -2.27
C GLN A 342 -16.76 -17.65 -1.48
N ALA A 343 -17.65 -18.25 -0.69
CA ALA A 343 -18.62 -17.53 0.12
C ALA A 343 -18.67 -18.08 1.54
N MET A 344 -18.63 -17.21 2.54
CA MET A 344 -18.73 -17.54 3.96
C MET A 344 -19.33 -16.35 4.72
N ASP A 345 -20.34 -16.59 5.52
CA ASP A 345 -20.95 -15.62 6.44
C ASP A 345 -21.31 -14.25 5.83
N GLY A 346 -21.75 -14.25 4.58
CA GLY A 346 -22.14 -13.03 3.86
C GLY A 346 -20.95 -12.23 3.31
N VAL A 347 -19.76 -12.83 3.26
CA VAL A 347 -18.58 -12.33 2.55
C VAL A 347 -18.34 -13.24 1.35
N THR A 348 -18.00 -12.67 0.21
CA THR A 348 -17.55 -13.40 -0.99
C THR A 348 -16.18 -12.90 -1.41
N ILE A 349 -15.32 -13.81 -1.84
CA ILE A 349 -13.98 -13.52 -2.32
C ILE A 349 -13.68 -14.34 -3.56
N ALA A 350 -12.93 -13.75 -4.48
CA ALA A 350 -12.29 -14.41 -5.60
C ALA A 350 -10.87 -13.87 -5.73
N VAL A 351 -9.97 -14.62 -6.32
CA VAL A 351 -8.58 -14.20 -6.52
C VAL A 351 -8.25 -14.31 -7.99
N ALA A 352 -7.76 -13.22 -8.58
CA ALA A 352 -7.20 -13.21 -9.93
C ALA A 352 -5.69 -12.95 -9.87
N LYS A 353 -4.99 -13.42 -10.90
CA LYS A 353 -3.56 -13.20 -11.08
C LYS A 353 -3.32 -12.11 -12.11
N ARG A 354 -2.56 -11.11 -11.73
CA ARG A 354 -2.04 -10.09 -12.62
C ARG A 354 -0.86 -10.67 -13.40
N GLU A 355 -0.91 -10.67 -14.72
CA GLU A 355 0.13 -11.28 -15.55
C GLU A 355 1.30 -10.32 -15.82
N LYS A 356 1.00 -9.03 -16.02
CA LYS A 356 1.97 -7.98 -16.33
C LYS A 356 2.00 -6.91 -15.26
N ILE A 357 3.12 -6.23 -15.15
CA ILE A 357 3.27 -5.04 -14.30
C ILE A 357 3.31 -3.78 -15.16
N VAL A 358 2.90 -2.67 -14.57
CA VAL A 358 3.14 -1.33 -15.09
C VAL A 358 4.06 -0.63 -14.11
N LEU A 359 5.17 -0.07 -14.59
CA LEU A 359 6.12 0.68 -13.78
C LEU A 359 6.03 2.16 -14.10
N GLN A 360 6.12 2.97 -13.07
CA GLN A 360 6.15 4.43 -13.19
C GLN A 360 7.25 4.97 -12.27
N PHE A 361 8.10 5.83 -12.82
CA PHE A 361 9.06 6.62 -12.06
C PHE A 361 8.44 7.98 -11.72
N VAL A 362 8.34 8.29 -10.41
CA VAL A 362 7.77 9.55 -9.91
C VAL A 362 8.68 10.06 -8.79
#